data_4474aff4d2e4830834450e1803732254
#
_entry.id   4474aff4d2e4830834450e1803732254
#
_cell.length_a   1.000
_cell.length_b   1.000
_cell.length_c   1.000
_cell.angle_alpha   90.00
_cell.angle_beta   90.00
_cell.angle_gamma   90.00
#
_symmetry.space_group_name_H-M   'P 1'
#
loop_
_entity.id
_entity.type
_entity.pdbx_description
1 polymer ?
#
loop_
_entity_poly.entity_id
_entity_poly.type
_entity_poly.pdbx_seq_one_letter_code
_entity_poly.pdbx_strand_id
1 'polypeptide(L)'
;MKKKILTLSMVAICMSVVAYGTLAYYTASETAENVITSGNVGIELLEWADADRTISYEEMYPDNIITDVMPGTDVTKVVEVKNSGDNPVWVRVSVDKQIIMDEQMDEEADTGLMTMDFDTDNWTVGNDGYFYYTKPLEAGKTTESLFAAVSFDPAMDNTYQNCKAKV
;
A
#
# COMPACT_ATOMS: atom_id res chain seq x y z
N MET A 1 16.95 66.48 44.23
CA MET A 1 16.98 66.21 42.78
C MET A 1 17.82 64.96 42.44
N LYS A 2 19.06 64.84 42.94
CA LYS A 2 19.96 63.71 42.65
C LYS A 2 19.34 62.29 42.90
N LYS A 3 18.61 62.11 44.02
CA LYS A 3 17.96 60.81 44.36
C LYS A 3 16.83 60.43 43.39
N LYS A 4 16.05 61.38 42.86
CA LYS A 4 14.99 61.16 41.92
C LYS A 4 15.52 60.78 40.53
N ILE A 5 16.67 61.36 40.16
CA ILE A 5 17.35 61.02 38.91
C ILE A 5 17.92 59.59 38.97
N LEU A 6 18.49 59.22 40.13
CA LEU A 6 19.05 57.87 40.31
C LEU A 6 17.97 56.77 40.26
N THR A 7 16.79 57.01 40.85
CA THR A 7 15.68 56.06 40.80
C THR A 7 15.10 55.96 39.39
N LEU A 8 15.00 57.06 38.66
CA LEU A 8 14.49 57.07 37.30
C LEU A 8 15.44 56.32 36.35
N SER A 9 16.75 56.47 36.47
CA SER A 9 17.72 55.72 35.67
C SER A 9 17.74 54.24 35.99
N MET A 10 17.53 53.87 37.25
CA MET A 10 17.48 52.44 37.63
C MET A 10 16.24 51.76 37.07
N VAL A 11 15.09 52.43 37.06
CA VAL A 11 13.85 51.90 36.44
C VAL A 11 14.02 51.76 34.92
N ALA A 12 14.67 52.73 34.27
CA ALA A 12 14.92 52.65 32.83
C ALA A 12 15.84 51.46 32.45
N ILE A 13 16.86 51.21 33.26
CA ILE A 13 17.76 50.05 33.07
C ILE A 13 17.01 48.74 33.27
N CYS A 14 16.18 48.63 34.31
CA CYS A 14 15.36 47.42 34.52
C CYS A 14 14.40 47.17 33.40
N MET A 15 13.72 48.19 32.84
CA MET A 15 12.83 48.03 31.71
C MET A 15 13.56 47.61 30.44
N SER A 16 14.75 48.13 30.19
CA SER A 16 15.54 47.72 29.03
C SER A 16 16.00 46.25 29.13
N VAL A 17 16.40 45.76 30.30
CA VAL A 17 16.79 44.36 30.50
C VAL A 17 15.59 43.41 30.26
N VAL A 18 14.39 43.79 30.73
CA VAL A 18 13.17 42.99 30.48
C VAL A 18 12.81 42.99 29.01
N ALA A 19 12.90 44.13 28.33
CA ALA A 19 12.63 44.20 26.89
C ALA A 19 13.61 43.38 26.03
N TYR A 20 14.91 43.45 26.35
CA TYR A 20 15.93 42.64 25.68
C TYR A 20 15.79 41.15 26.00
N GLY A 21 15.45 40.79 27.25
CA GLY A 21 15.20 39.41 27.65
C GLY A 21 14.01 38.77 26.92
N THR A 22 12.91 39.53 26.74
CA THR A 22 11.75 39.06 25.98
C THR A 22 12.03 38.96 24.48
N LEU A 23 12.79 39.88 23.89
CA LEU A 23 13.21 39.79 22.49
C LEU A 23 14.17 38.59 22.26
N ALA A 24 15.10 38.33 23.17
CA ALA A 24 15.99 37.18 23.10
C ALA A 24 15.21 35.86 23.20
N TYR A 25 14.15 35.80 24.01
CA TYR A 25 13.28 34.62 24.09
C TYR A 25 12.47 34.42 22.83
N TYR A 26 12.02 35.50 22.16
CA TYR A 26 11.29 35.42 20.89
C TYR A 26 12.20 35.11 19.67
N THR A 27 13.46 35.51 19.71
CA THR A 27 14.41 35.21 18.63
C THR A 27 15.13 33.87 18.80
N ALA A 28 15.02 33.23 19.98
CA ALA A 28 15.48 31.87 20.22
C ALA A 28 14.43 30.81 19.93
N SER A 29 13.31 31.14 19.28
CA SER A 29 12.54 30.15 18.55
C SER A 29 13.35 29.78 17.30
N GLU A 30 14.30 28.85 17.46
CA GLU A 30 14.74 28.04 16.35
C GLU A 30 13.47 27.50 15.67
N THR A 31 13.17 28.02 14.49
CA THR A 31 12.41 27.30 13.54
C THR A 31 13.28 26.09 13.24
N ALA A 32 13.10 25.00 13.98
CA ALA A 32 13.44 23.71 13.45
C ALA A 32 12.56 23.64 12.21
N GLU A 33 13.11 24.01 11.06
CA GLU A 33 12.63 23.49 9.79
C GLU A 33 12.80 21.98 9.91
N ASN A 34 11.79 21.33 10.47
CA ASN A 34 11.51 19.97 10.14
C ASN A 34 11.20 20.00 8.65
N VAL A 35 12.24 19.98 7.85
CA VAL A 35 12.16 19.47 6.50
C VAL A 35 11.83 18.00 6.67
N ILE A 36 10.53 17.71 6.86
CA ILE A 36 10.00 16.41 6.57
C ILE A 36 10.17 16.32 5.05
N THR A 37 11.33 15.86 4.64
CA THR A 37 11.50 15.27 3.33
C THR A 37 10.54 14.09 3.39
N SER A 38 9.33 14.30 2.85
CA SER A 38 8.45 13.21 2.46
C SER A 38 9.29 12.34 1.56
N GLY A 39 9.85 11.27 2.13
CA GLY A 39 10.59 10.31 1.36
C GLY A 39 9.67 9.85 0.24
N ASN A 40 10.20 9.71 -0.96
CA ASN A 40 9.46 9.20 -2.09
C ASN A 40 8.97 7.78 -1.75
N VAL A 41 7.66 7.65 -1.46
CA VAL A 41 7.00 6.37 -1.28
C VAL A 41 6.46 5.98 -2.64
N GLY A 42 7.05 4.98 -3.25
CA GLY A 42 6.59 4.40 -4.51
C GLY A 42 6.40 2.90 -4.33
N ILE A 43 5.24 2.40 -4.72
CA ILE A 43 5.00 0.95 -4.82
C ILE A 43 4.51 0.63 -6.23
N GLU A 44 4.91 -0.53 -6.72
CA GLU A 44 4.56 -1.07 -8.03
C GLU A 44 4.02 -2.48 -7.84
N LEU A 45 2.83 -2.74 -8.35
CA LEU A 45 2.26 -4.08 -8.39
C LEU A 45 2.85 -4.83 -9.58
N LEU A 46 3.40 -6.00 -9.34
CA LEU A 46 3.96 -6.88 -10.37
C LEU A 46 3.07 -8.12 -10.48
N GLU A 47 2.60 -8.39 -11.68
CA GLU A 47 1.75 -9.52 -11.97
C GLU A 47 2.34 -10.29 -13.17
N TRP A 48 2.52 -11.60 -13.00
CA TRP A 48 3.17 -12.46 -13.97
C TRP A 48 2.26 -13.64 -14.34
N ALA A 49 2.26 -14.00 -15.63
CA ALA A 49 1.50 -15.13 -16.15
C ALA A 49 2.30 -16.44 -16.11
N ASP A 50 3.57 -16.40 -15.69
CA ASP A 50 4.45 -17.56 -15.61
C ASP A 50 5.26 -17.56 -14.31
N ALA A 51 5.66 -18.75 -13.85
CA ALA A 51 6.44 -18.92 -12.62
C ALA A 51 7.85 -18.32 -12.72
N ASP A 52 8.40 -18.21 -13.92
CA ASP A 52 9.74 -17.66 -14.17
C ASP A 52 9.75 -16.12 -14.24
N ARG A 53 8.57 -15.47 -14.15
CA ARG A 53 8.38 -14.01 -14.18
C ARG A 53 8.93 -13.36 -15.45
N THR A 54 8.68 -14.00 -16.58
CA THR A 54 9.14 -13.54 -17.91
C THR A 54 8.04 -12.92 -18.73
N ILE A 55 6.77 -13.26 -18.45
CA ILE A 55 5.58 -12.81 -19.18
C ILE A 55 4.72 -12.00 -18.21
N SER A 56 4.47 -10.72 -18.52
CA SER A 56 3.53 -9.90 -17.77
C SER A 56 2.12 -10.47 -17.87
N TYR A 57 1.38 -10.43 -16.75
CA TYR A 57 0.02 -10.94 -16.72
C TYR A 57 -0.90 -10.20 -17.70
N GLU A 58 -0.76 -8.88 -17.83
CA GLU A 58 -1.52 -8.04 -18.77
C GLU A 58 -1.22 -8.39 -20.25
N GLU A 59 0.01 -8.81 -20.55
CA GLU A 59 0.37 -9.26 -21.91
C GLU A 59 -0.32 -10.58 -22.27
N MET A 60 -0.42 -11.51 -21.32
CA MET A 60 -1.09 -12.80 -21.51
C MET A 60 -2.62 -12.68 -21.42
N TYR A 61 -3.11 -11.88 -20.50
CA TYR A 61 -4.52 -11.70 -20.18
C TYR A 61 -4.88 -10.20 -20.22
N PRO A 62 -5.19 -9.66 -21.40
CA PRO A 62 -5.58 -8.25 -21.56
C PRO A 62 -6.77 -7.90 -20.66
N ASP A 63 -6.75 -6.69 -20.08
CA ASP A 63 -7.73 -6.21 -19.09
C ASP A 63 -7.76 -7.04 -17.80
N ASN A 64 -6.74 -7.88 -17.55
CA ASN A 64 -6.66 -8.84 -16.44
C ASN A 64 -7.82 -9.84 -16.42
N ILE A 65 -8.31 -10.23 -17.60
CA ILE A 65 -9.43 -11.14 -17.75
C ILE A 65 -8.94 -12.53 -18.19
N ILE A 66 -9.16 -13.53 -17.34
CA ILE A 66 -8.98 -14.93 -17.68
C ILE A 66 -10.18 -15.34 -18.54
N THR A 67 -9.91 -15.75 -19.77
CA THR A 67 -10.89 -16.35 -20.67
C THR A 67 -10.78 -17.86 -20.64
N ASP A 68 -11.78 -18.55 -21.15
CA ASP A 68 -11.79 -20.02 -21.26
C ASP A 68 -11.60 -20.72 -19.91
N VAL A 69 -12.24 -20.19 -18.86
CA VAL A 69 -12.27 -20.79 -17.53
C VAL A 69 -12.83 -22.21 -17.61
N MET A 70 -12.08 -23.18 -17.12
CA MET A 70 -12.50 -24.58 -17.07
C MET A 70 -12.50 -25.10 -15.64
N PRO A 71 -13.54 -25.84 -15.22
CA PRO A 71 -13.59 -26.47 -13.90
C PRO A 71 -12.38 -27.38 -13.65
N GLY A 72 -11.82 -27.29 -12.45
CA GLY A 72 -10.68 -28.12 -12.03
C GLY A 72 -9.34 -27.74 -12.68
N THR A 73 -9.22 -26.53 -13.23
CA THR A 73 -7.96 -26.02 -13.79
C THR A 73 -7.36 -24.92 -12.95
N ASP A 74 -6.05 -24.77 -13.07
CA ASP A 74 -5.29 -23.68 -12.45
C ASP A 74 -4.74 -22.75 -13.53
N VAL A 75 -4.74 -21.46 -13.24
CA VAL A 75 -4.09 -20.42 -14.05
C VAL A 75 -2.98 -19.81 -13.23
N THR A 76 -1.78 -19.79 -13.80
CA THR A 76 -0.63 -19.11 -13.15
C THR A 76 -0.88 -17.61 -13.14
N LYS A 77 -0.86 -17.05 -11.94
CA LYS A 77 -0.87 -15.60 -11.67
C LYS A 77 -0.03 -15.32 -10.46
N VAL A 78 1.23 -14.97 -10.66
CA VAL A 78 2.14 -14.59 -9.60
C VAL A 78 1.97 -13.11 -9.30
N VAL A 79 1.67 -12.77 -8.04
CA VAL A 79 1.43 -11.38 -7.61
C VAL A 79 2.46 -10.97 -6.56
N GLU A 80 3.18 -9.91 -6.83
CA GLU A 80 4.24 -9.38 -5.98
C GLU A 80 4.14 -7.85 -5.90
N VAL A 81 4.71 -7.24 -4.86
CA VAL A 81 4.78 -5.79 -4.72
C VAL A 81 6.24 -5.37 -4.64
N LYS A 82 6.63 -4.41 -5.48
CA LYS A 82 7.96 -3.82 -5.48
C LYS A 82 7.92 -2.44 -4.83
N ASN A 83 8.86 -2.18 -3.94
CA ASN A 83 9.10 -0.84 -3.44
C ASN A 83 10.02 -0.09 -4.42
N SER A 84 9.44 0.83 -5.18
CA SER A 84 10.17 1.70 -6.11
C SER A 84 10.58 3.04 -5.47
N GLY A 85 10.28 3.23 -4.18
CA GLY A 85 10.67 4.41 -3.40
C GLY A 85 12.07 4.27 -2.78
N ASP A 86 12.44 5.29 -2.00
CA ASP A 86 13.76 5.41 -1.39
C ASP A 86 13.78 4.98 0.10
N ASN A 87 12.63 4.68 0.68
CA ASN A 87 12.50 4.33 2.10
C ASN A 87 11.76 2.99 2.27
N PRO A 88 12.02 2.27 3.37
CA PRO A 88 11.25 1.08 3.73
C PRO A 88 9.76 1.41 3.90
N VAL A 89 8.88 0.51 3.45
CA VAL A 89 7.43 0.67 3.52
C VAL A 89 6.75 -0.56 4.09
N TRP A 90 5.62 -0.37 4.77
CA TRP A 90 4.70 -1.44 5.09
C TRP A 90 3.71 -1.62 3.94
N VAL A 91 3.53 -2.86 3.48
CA VAL A 91 2.68 -3.18 2.34
C VAL A 91 1.44 -3.90 2.81
N ARG A 92 0.29 -3.51 2.25
CA ARG A 92 -0.96 -4.28 2.30
C ARG A 92 -1.60 -4.32 0.92
N VAL A 93 -2.28 -5.41 0.62
CA VAL A 93 -2.93 -5.66 -0.68
C VAL A 93 -4.39 -6.04 -0.43
N SER A 94 -5.31 -5.48 -1.20
CA SER A 94 -6.68 -5.95 -1.31
C SER A 94 -6.79 -6.86 -2.53
N VAL A 95 -7.46 -8.00 -2.39
CA VAL A 95 -7.70 -8.93 -3.49
C VAL A 95 -9.19 -9.05 -3.70
N ASP A 96 -9.64 -8.59 -4.86
CA ASP A 96 -11.03 -8.70 -5.28
C ASP A 96 -11.16 -9.80 -6.34
N LYS A 97 -12.23 -10.60 -6.23
CA LYS A 97 -12.53 -11.70 -7.13
C LYS A 97 -13.82 -11.44 -7.86
N GLN A 98 -13.84 -11.67 -9.16
CA GLN A 98 -15.05 -11.57 -9.95
C GLN A 98 -15.12 -12.71 -10.97
N ILE A 99 -16.28 -13.37 -11.04
CA ILE A 99 -16.63 -14.27 -12.13
C ILE A 99 -17.70 -13.57 -12.96
N ILE A 100 -17.43 -13.36 -14.24
CA ILE A 100 -18.31 -12.67 -15.19
C ILE A 100 -19.02 -13.75 -16.00
N MET A 101 -20.29 -13.91 -15.72
CA MET A 101 -21.17 -14.86 -16.42
C MET A 101 -21.56 -14.34 -17.81
N ASP A 102 -22.02 -15.22 -18.71
CA ASP A 102 -22.62 -14.81 -19.96
C ASP A 102 -23.89 -13.98 -19.69
N GLU A 103 -24.14 -12.94 -20.48
CA GLU A 103 -25.27 -11.99 -20.31
C GLU A 103 -26.67 -12.64 -20.31
N GLN A 104 -26.77 -13.94 -20.61
CA GLN A 104 -28.03 -14.70 -20.65
C GLN A 104 -28.35 -15.40 -19.32
N MET A 105 -27.51 -15.27 -18.30
CA MET A 105 -27.70 -15.93 -17.00
C MET A 105 -28.19 -14.92 -15.96
N ASP A 106 -29.33 -15.21 -15.32
CA ASP A 106 -29.92 -14.41 -14.24
C ASP A 106 -29.32 -14.76 -12.85
N GLU A 107 -28.33 -15.65 -12.79
CA GLU A 107 -27.72 -16.10 -11.53
C GLU A 107 -26.44 -15.31 -11.20
N GLU A 108 -26.32 -14.92 -9.94
CA GLU A 108 -25.13 -14.31 -9.38
C GLU A 108 -24.02 -15.38 -9.25
N ALA A 109 -22.83 -15.10 -9.76
CA ALA A 109 -21.73 -16.05 -9.74
C ALA A 109 -21.18 -16.26 -8.31
N ASP A 110 -21.02 -17.52 -7.92
CA ASP A 110 -20.35 -17.87 -6.67
C ASP A 110 -18.82 -17.74 -6.82
N THR A 111 -18.29 -16.63 -6.33
CA THR A 111 -16.84 -16.38 -6.32
C THR A 111 -16.07 -17.31 -5.38
N GLY A 112 -16.74 -18.07 -4.52
CA GLY A 112 -16.13 -19.11 -3.67
C GLY A 112 -15.54 -20.26 -4.50
N LEU A 113 -16.04 -20.46 -5.73
CA LEU A 113 -15.51 -21.46 -6.68
C LEU A 113 -14.15 -21.06 -7.30
N MET A 114 -13.66 -19.86 -7.02
CA MET A 114 -12.34 -19.40 -7.44
C MET A 114 -11.49 -19.15 -6.19
N THR A 115 -10.38 -19.86 -6.07
CA THR A 115 -9.47 -19.81 -4.92
C THR A 115 -8.06 -19.45 -5.35
N MET A 116 -7.24 -18.97 -4.43
CA MET A 116 -5.83 -18.66 -4.64
C MET A 116 -4.99 -19.35 -3.56
N ASP A 117 -3.77 -19.70 -3.92
CA ASP A 117 -2.75 -20.32 -3.07
C ASP A 117 -1.96 -19.27 -2.26
N PHE A 118 -2.65 -18.54 -1.37
CA PHE A 118 -2.01 -17.49 -0.58
C PHE A 118 -0.82 -17.97 0.24
N ASP A 119 0.29 -17.24 0.14
CA ASP A 119 1.49 -17.45 0.97
C ASP A 119 1.23 -16.95 2.40
N THR A 120 0.88 -17.87 3.29
CA THR A 120 0.61 -17.57 4.70
C THR A 120 1.86 -17.43 5.57
N ASP A 121 3.05 -17.72 5.04
CA ASP A 121 4.32 -17.58 5.75
C ASP A 121 4.80 -16.12 5.74
N ASN A 122 4.59 -15.44 4.62
CA ASN A 122 5.03 -14.05 4.43
C ASN A 122 3.90 -13.03 4.48
N TRP A 123 2.64 -13.46 4.37
CA TRP A 123 1.48 -12.60 4.38
C TRP A 123 0.46 -13.02 5.44
N THR A 124 -0.19 -12.05 6.07
CA THR A 124 -1.23 -12.28 7.07
C THR A 124 -2.50 -11.52 6.70
N VAL A 125 -3.64 -12.23 6.72
CA VAL A 125 -4.93 -11.58 6.48
C VAL A 125 -5.39 -10.81 7.73
N GLY A 126 -5.76 -9.54 7.54
CA GLY A 126 -6.33 -8.68 8.58
C GLY A 126 -7.85 -8.88 8.73
N ASN A 127 -8.39 -8.39 9.84
CA ASN A 127 -9.85 -8.39 10.08
C ASN A 127 -10.62 -7.47 9.10
N ASP A 128 -9.91 -6.62 8.39
CA ASP A 128 -10.42 -5.70 7.37
C ASP A 128 -10.38 -6.28 5.94
N GLY A 129 -9.96 -7.54 5.81
CA GLY A 129 -9.89 -8.25 4.54
C GLY A 129 -8.65 -7.96 3.70
N TYR A 130 -7.73 -7.11 4.19
CA TYR A 130 -6.44 -6.89 3.53
C TYR A 130 -5.42 -7.95 3.89
N PHE A 131 -4.52 -8.25 2.96
CA PHE A 131 -3.33 -9.04 3.18
C PHE A 131 -2.17 -8.12 3.54
N TYR A 132 -1.54 -8.35 4.67
CA TYR A 132 -0.42 -7.56 5.20
C TYR A 132 0.87 -8.34 5.04
N TYR A 133 1.86 -7.72 4.42
CA TYR A 133 3.21 -8.26 4.38
C TYR A 133 3.82 -8.23 5.78
N THR A 134 4.43 -9.32 6.23
CA THR A 134 4.82 -9.52 7.64
C THR A 134 6.05 -8.74 8.07
N LYS A 135 6.76 -8.10 7.15
CA LYS A 135 7.99 -7.33 7.40
C LYS A 135 8.02 -6.04 6.57
N PRO A 136 8.77 -4.99 6.99
CA PRO A 136 8.99 -3.82 6.14
C PRO A 136 9.66 -4.20 4.82
N LEU A 137 9.17 -3.66 3.71
CA LEU A 137 9.76 -3.85 2.39
C LEU A 137 10.80 -2.75 2.15
N GLU A 138 12.06 -3.13 2.11
CA GLU A 138 13.19 -2.22 1.88
C GLU A 138 13.14 -1.57 0.49
N ALA A 139 13.76 -0.40 0.36
CA ALA A 139 13.88 0.33 -0.90
C ALA A 139 14.45 -0.55 -2.02
N GLY A 140 13.80 -0.55 -3.19
CA GLY A 140 14.20 -1.32 -4.36
C GLY A 140 13.99 -2.84 -4.25
N LYS A 141 13.37 -3.33 -3.17
CA LYS A 141 13.06 -4.76 -2.98
C LYS A 141 11.64 -5.09 -3.44
N THR A 142 11.45 -6.39 -3.71
CA THR A 142 10.15 -6.99 -4.05
C THR A 142 9.77 -7.96 -2.93
N THR A 143 8.49 -8.05 -2.63
CA THR A 143 7.95 -9.04 -1.67
C THR A 143 8.10 -10.45 -2.21
N GLU A 144 7.97 -11.44 -1.33
CA GLU A 144 7.57 -12.77 -1.76
C GLU A 144 6.15 -12.69 -2.37
N SER A 145 5.81 -13.63 -3.26
CA SER A 145 4.51 -13.64 -3.93
C SER A 145 3.37 -13.72 -2.91
N LEU A 146 2.32 -12.92 -3.12
CA LEU A 146 1.11 -13.03 -2.32
C LEU A 146 0.38 -14.34 -2.61
N PHE A 147 0.29 -14.70 -3.88
CA PHE A 147 -0.14 -16.00 -4.40
C PHE A 147 0.51 -16.22 -5.77
N ALA A 148 0.49 -17.45 -6.27
CA ALA A 148 1.11 -17.82 -7.54
C ALA A 148 0.13 -18.48 -8.53
N ALA A 149 -1.04 -18.92 -8.06
CA ALA A 149 -2.05 -19.56 -8.88
C ALA A 149 -3.48 -19.14 -8.50
N VAL A 150 -4.34 -19.13 -9.50
CA VAL A 150 -5.79 -19.01 -9.36
C VAL A 150 -6.38 -20.35 -9.78
N SER A 151 -7.09 -21.01 -8.87
CA SER A 151 -7.69 -22.33 -9.06
C SER A 151 -9.20 -22.24 -9.21
N PHE A 152 -9.76 -22.97 -10.14
CA PHE A 152 -11.20 -23.09 -10.40
C PHE A 152 -11.72 -24.44 -9.89
N ASP A 153 -12.72 -24.40 -9.01
CA ASP A 153 -13.25 -25.59 -8.36
C ASP A 153 -13.85 -26.56 -9.41
N PRO A 154 -13.56 -27.87 -9.33
CA PRO A 154 -14.22 -28.88 -10.18
C PRO A 154 -15.74 -28.94 -10.05
N ALA A 155 -16.32 -28.39 -8.96
CA ALA A 155 -17.76 -28.29 -8.76
C ALA A 155 -18.44 -27.22 -9.64
N MET A 156 -17.68 -26.38 -10.37
CA MET A 156 -18.24 -25.49 -11.38
C MET A 156 -18.99 -26.33 -12.42
N ASP A 157 -20.27 -26.06 -12.57
CA ASP A 157 -21.12 -26.80 -13.51
C ASP A 157 -21.28 -26.07 -14.86
N ASN A 158 -22.19 -26.54 -15.71
CA ASN A 158 -22.42 -25.97 -17.01
C ASN A 158 -22.96 -24.53 -17.01
N THR A 159 -23.41 -23.99 -15.85
CA THR A 159 -23.84 -22.60 -15.74
C THR A 159 -22.65 -21.64 -15.87
N TYR A 160 -21.44 -22.10 -15.55
CA TYR A 160 -20.19 -21.35 -15.71
C TYR A 160 -19.54 -21.51 -17.10
N GLN A 161 -20.22 -22.13 -18.04
CA GLN A 161 -19.71 -22.28 -19.41
C GLN A 161 -19.52 -20.90 -20.06
N ASN A 162 -18.35 -20.66 -20.66
CA ASN A 162 -17.93 -19.38 -21.25
C ASN A 162 -17.81 -18.20 -20.27
N CYS A 163 -17.83 -18.44 -18.95
CA CYS A 163 -17.57 -17.38 -17.99
C CYS A 163 -16.13 -16.86 -18.12
N LYS A 164 -15.92 -15.65 -17.63
CA LYS A 164 -14.62 -15.02 -17.52
C LYS A 164 -14.33 -14.79 -16.06
N ALA A 165 -13.07 -14.80 -15.67
CA ALA A 165 -12.66 -14.53 -14.31
C ALA A 165 -11.70 -13.34 -14.26
N LYS A 166 -11.78 -12.59 -13.17
CA LYS A 166 -10.87 -11.47 -12.86
C LYS A 166 -10.47 -11.52 -11.38
N VAL A 167 -9.21 -11.32 -11.13
CA VAL A 167 -8.60 -11.18 -9.79
C VAL A 167 -7.70 -9.96 -9.78
#